data_e0b0a685e6559c3197e50eae02f43e36
#
_entry.id   e0b0a685e6559c3197e50eae02f43e36
#
_cell.length_a   1.000
_cell.length_b   1.000
_cell.length_c   1.000
_cell.angle_alpha   90.00
_cell.angle_beta   90.00
_cell.angle_gamma   90.00
#
_symmetry.space_group_name_H-M   'P 1'
#
loop_
_entity.id
_entity.type
_entity.pdbx_description
1 polymer ?
#
loop_
_entity_poly.entity_id
_entity_poly.type
_entity_poly.pdbx_seq_one_letter_code
_entity_poly.pdbx_strand_id
1 'polypeptide(L)'
;MKITKVTTHLLTTRWTDDPFFPQALHSTAILRIETDAGIDGLGESTWGYFAPDAVPAMVDYFRPVLLGRDPLDLTAIARALTDDSVWWARSGAGKSVIGGLELALWDLKGKALNVPVYQLLGGKVRDRVPVYASGGPSLWPLDRTVRKVAHYAKLGYRAVKLSTGFYELPPPSQLGHQVRMKAVPCEHGRKLERLTEAFTLLRREFGADIDLAIDGHQGGVPNPIPVSEAVAIAETLAPFRLRFYEEPLAYTNLDGYVELRARSQIPIAGGESLCGLDQFHSLIAAGGVHTIQPDIGFVGGLQETVRIMHHAEASNLSTAIHTGASMGPSLAASWHLAAASHSVDWLEHVQAASTIQRDIMTDPFVVQDGQVGLPVSPGLGVKLTPELLEKFRFVPSSGERT
;
A
#
# COMPACT_ATOMS: atom_id res chain seq x y z
N MET A 1 -30.72 -8.73 7.14
CA MET A 1 -30.22 -8.14 5.87
C MET A 1 -29.53 -9.24 5.08
N LYS A 2 -29.71 -9.28 3.75
CA LYS A 2 -29.14 -10.34 2.91
C LYS A 2 -28.42 -9.74 1.74
N ILE A 3 -27.27 -10.32 1.37
CA ILE A 3 -26.53 -9.98 0.15
C ILE A 3 -27.35 -10.44 -1.07
N THR A 4 -27.67 -9.51 -1.96
CA THR A 4 -28.48 -9.76 -3.16
C THR A 4 -27.66 -9.70 -4.45
N LYS A 5 -26.54 -8.98 -4.45
CA LYS A 5 -25.72 -8.81 -5.64
C LYS A 5 -24.27 -8.50 -5.29
N VAL A 6 -23.36 -9.02 -6.11
CA VAL A 6 -21.91 -8.72 -6.03
C VAL A 6 -21.43 -8.37 -7.44
N THR A 7 -20.78 -7.21 -7.59
CA THR A 7 -20.29 -6.71 -8.87
C THR A 7 -18.87 -6.21 -8.76
N THR A 8 -18.14 -6.28 -9.88
CA THR A 8 -16.83 -5.69 -10.04
C THR A 8 -16.90 -4.50 -10.99
N HIS A 9 -16.32 -3.39 -10.59
CA HIS A 9 -16.17 -2.19 -11.41
C HIS A 9 -14.68 -1.94 -11.63
N LEU A 10 -14.23 -2.08 -12.87
CA LEU A 10 -12.87 -1.74 -13.25
C LEU A 10 -12.82 -0.23 -13.57
N LEU A 11 -11.86 0.45 -12.98
CA LEU A 11 -11.65 1.88 -13.20
C LEU A 11 -10.23 2.11 -13.70
N THR A 12 -10.04 3.14 -14.54
CA THR A 12 -8.72 3.57 -14.99
C THR A 12 -8.55 5.06 -14.75
N THR A 13 -7.42 5.44 -14.19
CA THR A 13 -7.02 6.82 -13.96
C THR A 13 -5.63 7.08 -14.50
N ARG A 14 -5.33 8.34 -14.77
CA ARG A 14 -3.96 8.79 -15.03
C ARG A 14 -3.41 9.42 -13.74
N TRP A 15 -2.22 9.00 -13.34
CA TRP A 15 -1.55 9.62 -12.20
C TRP A 15 -0.96 10.97 -12.64
N THR A 16 -1.60 12.05 -12.25
CA THR A 16 -1.26 13.41 -12.69
C THR A 16 -0.91 14.35 -11.55
N ASP A 17 -1.23 14.01 -10.33
CA ASP A 17 -1.07 14.92 -9.19
C ASP A 17 0.39 14.97 -8.67
N ASP A 18 1.23 14.01 -9.08
CA ASP A 18 2.67 14.04 -8.82
C ASP A 18 3.44 14.27 -10.12
N PRO A 19 3.99 15.49 -10.34
CA PRO A 19 4.74 15.79 -11.55
C PRO A 19 6.07 15.05 -11.66
N PHE A 20 6.49 14.35 -10.59
CA PHE A 20 7.73 13.59 -10.53
C PHE A 20 7.50 12.09 -10.74
N PHE A 21 6.26 11.65 -10.82
CA PHE A 21 5.88 10.28 -11.13
C PHE A 21 5.53 10.12 -12.63
N PRO A 22 5.77 8.95 -13.23
CA PRO A 22 5.31 8.70 -14.60
C PRO A 22 3.81 8.87 -14.72
N GLN A 23 3.35 9.71 -15.66
CA GLN A 23 1.94 9.94 -15.92
C GLN A 23 1.35 8.80 -16.75
N ALA A 24 1.36 7.59 -16.19
CA ALA A 24 0.82 6.39 -16.82
C ALA A 24 -0.66 6.17 -16.48
N LEU A 25 -1.30 5.31 -17.23
CA LEU A 25 -2.62 4.78 -16.90
C LEU A 25 -2.48 3.70 -15.84
N HIS A 26 -3.24 3.82 -14.78
CA HIS A 26 -3.33 2.85 -13.70
C HIS A 26 -4.78 2.43 -13.49
N SER A 27 -5.00 1.15 -13.30
CA SER A 27 -6.33 0.61 -13.10
C SER A 27 -6.50 0.08 -11.68
N THR A 28 -7.75 0.03 -11.21
CA THR A 28 -8.15 -0.64 -9.98
C THR A 28 -9.43 -1.41 -10.19
N ALA A 29 -9.72 -2.35 -9.29
CA ALA A 29 -10.96 -3.11 -9.28
C ALA A 29 -11.73 -2.81 -7.98
N ILE A 30 -12.84 -2.10 -8.10
CA ILE A 30 -13.76 -1.83 -7.00
C ILE A 30 -14.82 -2.93 -6.95
N LEU A 31 -14.96 -3.55 -5.79
CA LEU A 31 -15.91 -4.63 -5.53
C LEU A 31 -17.09 -4.06 -4.77
N ARG A 32 -18.30 -4.25 -5.29
CA ARG A 32 -19.53 -3.75 -4.69
C ARG A 32 -20.42 -4.91 -4.24
N ILE A 33 -20.84 -4.89 -2.98
CA ILE A 33 -21.79 -5.82 -2.38
C ILE A 33 -23.07 -5.05 -2.08
N GLU A 34 -24.19 -5.45 -2.69
CA GLU A 34 -25.51 -4.84 -2.50
C GLU A 34 -26.40 -5.76 -1.66
N THR A 35 -27.34 -5.18 -0.89
CA THR A 35 -28.25 -5.90 0.01
C THR A 35 -29.72 -5.60 -0.27
N ASP A 36 -30.61 -6.46 0.26
CA ASP A 36 -32.09 -6.26 0.26
C ASP A 36 -32.52 -5.06 1.11
N ALA A 37 -31.66 -4.52 1.95
CA ALA A 37 -31.92 -3.32 2.73
C ALA A 37 -31.59 -2.01 2.00
N GLY A 38 -31.12 -2.06 0.74
CA GLY A 38 -30.71 -0.89 -0.03
C GLY A 38 -29.40 -0.27 0.42
N ILE A 39 -28.65 -0.96 1.28
CA ILE A 39 -27.28 -0.57 1.69
C ILE A 39 -26.28 -1.34 0.85
N ASP A 40 -25.23 -0.67 0.40
CA ASP A 40 -24.13 -1.28 -0.30
C ASP A 40 -22.80 -1.02 0.39
N GLY A 41 -21.82 -1.92 0.17
CA GLY A 41 -20.46 -1.78 0.60
C GLY A 41 -19.50 -1.85 -0.56
N LEU A 42 -18.41 -1.08 -0.46
CA LEU A 42 -17.36 -0.97 -1.46
C LEU A 42 -16.02 -1.46 -0.88
N GLY A 43 -15.37 -2.34 -1.62
CA GLY A 43 -14.00 -2.76 -1.35
C GLY A 43 -13.14 -2.63 -2.58
N GLU A 44 -11.86 -2.95 -2.46
CA GLU A 44 -10.89 -2.84 -3.53
C GLU A 44 -9.99 -4.06 -3.57
N SER A 45 -9.84 -4.67 -4.74
CA SER A 45 -8.77 -5.62 -4.98
C SER A 45 -7.58 -4.89 -5.62
N THR A 46 -6.47 -4.81 -4.90
CA THR A 46 -5.22 -4.21 -5.40
C THR A 46 -4.67 -4.95 -6.62
N TRP A 47 -5.13 -6.19 -6.88
CA TRP A 47 -4.80 -6.91 -8.11
C TRP A 47 -5.33 -6.21 -9.37
N GLY A 48 -6.34 -5.34 -9.22
CA GLY A 48 -6.78 -4.43 -10.28
C GLY A 48 -5.70 -3.50 -10.82
N TYR A 49 -4.65 -3.24 -10.03
CA TYR A 49 -3.47 -2.49 -10.48
C TYR A 49 -2.58 -3.30 -11.43
N PHE A 50 -2.45 -4.62 -11.21
CA PHE A 50 -1.53 -5.49 -11.96
C PHE A 50 -2.20 -6.20 -13.13
N ALA A 51 -3.40 -6.75 -12.93
CA ALA A 51 -4.13 -7.54 -13.91
C ALA A 51 -5.65 -7.32 -13.74
N PRO A 52 -6.16 -6.12 -14.05
CA PRO A 52 -7.56 -5.76 -13.82
C PRO A 52 -8.55 -6.73 -14.47
N ASP A 53 -8.27 -7.17 -15.70
CA ASP A 53 -9.15 -8.06 -16.47
C ASP A 53 -9.37 -9.44 -15.84
N ALA A 54 -8.50 -9.88 -14.93
CA ALA A 54 -8.63 -11.15 -14.23
C ALA A 54 -9.54 -11.08 -12.99
N VAL A 55 -9.72 -9.90 -12.40
CA VAL A 55 -10.46 -9.74 -11.13
C VAL A 55 -11.94 -10.11 -11.25
N PRO A 56 -12.69 -9.70 -12.31
CA PRO A 56 -14.10 -10.05 -12.42
C PRO A 56 -14.38 -11.56 -12.37
N ALA A 57 -13.59 -12.36 -13.06
CA ALA A 57 -13.75 -13.82 -13.10
C ALA A 57 -13.53 -14.45 -11.71
N MET A 58 -12.57 -13.95 -10.93
CA MET A 58 -12.34 -14.41 -9.56
C MET A 58 -13.48 -13.99 -8.63
N VAL A 59 -14.02 -12.78 -8.78
CA VAL A 59 -15.20 -12.34 -8.01
C VAL A 59 -16.42 -13.20 -8.36
N ASP A 60 -16.61 -13.54 -9.63
CA ASP A 60 -17.70 -14.41 -10.08
C ASP A 60 -17.61 -15.81 -9.46
N TYR A 61 -16.41 -16.35 -9.28
CA TYR A 61 -16.16 -17.59 -8.55
C TYR A 61 -16.65 -17.50 -7.09
N PHE A 62 -16.39 -16.40 -6.40
CA PHE A 62 -16.79 -16.21 -5.00
C PHE A 62 -18.25 -15.80 -4.82
N ARG A 63 -18.93 -15.33 -5.86
CA ARG A 63 -20.31 -14.82 -5.76
C ARG A 63 -21.30 -15.80 -5.10
N PRO A 64 -21.31 -17.10 -5.44
CA PRO A 64 -22.23 -18.08 -4.79
C PRO A 64 -22.00 -18.21 -3.28
N VAL A 65 -20.77 -18.00 -2.80
CA VAL A 65 -20.44 -18.06 -1.38
C VAL A 65 -21.04 -16.89 -0.60
N LEU A 66 -21.29 -15.76 -1.27
CA LEU A 66 -21.76 -14.52 -0.67
C LEU A 66 -23.29 -14.38 -0.70
N LEU A 67 -23.92 -14.75 -1.81
CA LEU A 67 -25.35 -14.50 -2.03
C LEU A 67 -26.25 -15.15 -0.95
N GLY A 68 -27.22 -14.38 -0.46
CA GLY A 68 -28.22 -14.80 0.54
C GLY A 68 -27.70 -14.80 1.98
N ARG A 69 -26.40 -14.58 2.22
CA ARG A 69 -25.85 -14.47 3.59
C ARG A 69 -26.14 -13.10 4.21
N ASP A 70 -26.12 -13.05 5.53
CA ASP A 70 -26.13 -11.79 6.26
C ASP A 70 -24.71 -11.18 6.22
N PRO A 71 -24.51 -9.99 5.62
CA PRO A 71 -23.19 -9.36 5.54
C PRO A 71 -22.61 -8.95 6.90
N LEU A 72 -23.42 -8.90 7.96
CA LEU A 72 -22.92 -8.61 9.31
C LEU A 72 -22.15 -9.78 9.92
N ASP A 73 -22.33 -11.01 9.40
CA ASP A 73 -21.55 -12.20 9.76
C ASP A 73 -20.19 -12.24 9.04
N LEU A 74 -19.50 -11.12 9.03
CA LEU A 74 -18.28 -10.84 8.25
C LEU A 74 -17.21 -11.93 8.44
N THR A 75 -16.92 -12.33 9.68
CA THR A 75 -15.88 -13.34 9.97
C THR A 75 -16.25 -14.72 9.40
N ALA A 76 -17.53 -15.10 9.49
CA ALA A 76 -18.00 -16.38 8.92
C ALA A 76 -17.95 -16.36 7.38
N ILE A 77 -18.23 -15.22 6.75
CA ILE A 77 -18.12 -15.07 5.30
C ILE A 77 -16.65 -15.11 4.88
N ALA A 78 -15.75 -14.34 5.50
CA ALA A 78 -14.33 -14.34 5.19
C ALA A 78 -13.72 -15.75 5.34
N ARG A 79 -14.12 -16.49 6.34
CA ARG A 79 -13.74 -17.90 6.52
C ARG A 79 -14.25 -18.78 5.38
N ALA A 80 -15.53 -18.66 5.00
CA ALA A 80 -16.09 -19.45 3.91
C ALA A 80 -15.42 -19.16 2.56
N LEU A 81 -15.08 -17.90 2.26
CA LEU A 81 -14.32 -17.53 1.06
C LEU A 81 -12.93 -18.20 1.04
N THR A 82 -12.25 -18.24 2.18
CA THR A 82 -10.94 -18.89 2.32
C THR A 82 -11.04 -20.41 2.16
N ASP A 83 -12.03 -21.04 2.81
CA ASP A 83 -12.22 -22.51 2.78
C ASP A 83 -12.58 -23.00 1.38
N ASP A 84 -13.42 -22.25 0.64
CA ASP A 84 -13.83 -22.58 -0.73
C ASP A 84 -12.68 -22.49 -1.74
N SER A 85 -11.66 -21.71 -1.44
CA SER A 85 -10.55 -21.41 -2.35
C SER A 85 -9.17 -21.83 -1.84
N VAL A 86 -9.12 -22.71 -0.85
CA VAL A 86 -7.89 -23.11 -0.12
C VAL A 86 -6.73 -23.56 -1.02
N TRP A 87 -7.03 -24.09 -2.21
CA TRP A 87 -6.01 -24.60 -3.12
C TRP A 87 -5.34 -23.54 -3.98
N TRP A 88 -5.97 -22.38 -4.19
CA TRP A 88 -5.46 -21.41 -5.17
C TRP A 88 -5.42 -19.96 -4.65
N ALA A 89 -6.23 -19.59 -3.64
CA ALA A 89 -6.34 -18.20 -3.16
C ALA A 89 -5.62 -17.95 -1.82
N ARG A 90 -4.62 -18.79 -1.48
CA ARG A 90 -3.82 -18.59 -0.25
C ARG A 90 -2.89 -17.39 -0.32
N SER A 91 -2.54 -16.95 -1.53
CA SER A 91 -1.67 -15.80 -1.80
C SER A 91 -2.01 -15.16 -3.14
N GLY A 92 -1.37 -14.03 -3.44
CA GLY A 92 -1.49 -13.34 -4.72
C GLY A 92 -2.90 -12.88 -5.05
N ALA A 93 -3.31 -13.02 -6.32
CA ALA A 93 -4.56 -12.47 -6.83
C ALA A 93 -5.81 -12.92 -6.07
N GLY A 94 -5.91 -14.23 -5.79
CA GLY A 94 -7.05 -14.77 -5.06
C GLY A 94 -7.17 -14.20 -3.65
N LYS A 95 -6.05 -14.08 -2.94
CA LYS A 95 -6.02 -13.50 -1.58
C LYS A 95 -6.42 -12.02 -1.61
N SER A 96 -5.96 -11.26 -2.60
CA SER A 96 -6.34 -9.86 -2.80
C SER A 96 -7.84 -9.69 -3.10
N VAL A 97 -8.44 -10.59 -3.87
CA VAL A 97 -9.90 -10.56 -4.14
C VAL A 97 -10.69 -10.85 -2.87
N ILE A 98 -10.28 -11.85 -2.08
CA ILE A 98 -10.90 -12.14 -0.77
C ILE A 98 -10.81 -10.90 0.12
N GLY A 99 -9.64 -10.26 0.20
CA GLY A 99 -9.44 -9.03 0.96
C GLY A 99 -10.36 -7.90 0.49
N GLY A 100 -10.50 -7.70 -0.81
CA GLY A 100 -11.39 -6.69 -1.37
C GLY A 100 -12.88 -6.95 -1.06
N LEU A 101 -13.32 -8.22 -1.10
CA LEU A 101 -14.69 -8.59 -0.68
C LEU A 101 -14.89 -8.37 0.82
N GLU A 102 -13.88 -8.68 1.62
CA GLU A 102 -13.93 -8.44 3.06
C GLU A 102 -14.00 -6.94 3.38
N LEU A 103 -13.23 -6.08 2.68
CA LEU A 103 -13.34 -4.63 2.83
C LEU A 103 -14.74 -4.11 2.49
N ALA A 104 -15.38 -4.64 1.43
CA ALA A 104 -16.76 -4.28 1.11
C ALA A 104 -17.74 -4.66 2.23
N LEU A 105 -17.51 -5.77 2.92
CA LEU A 105 -18.33 -6.15 4.10
C LEU A 105 -18.09 -5.21 5.29
N TRP A 106 -16.86 -4.76 5.52
CA TRP A 106 -16.54 -3.76 6.56
C TRP A 106 -17.22 -2.43 6.28
N ASP A 107 -17.14 -1.95 5.04
CA ASP A 107 -17.80 -0.73 4.61
C ASP A 107 -19.32 -0.82 4.82
N LEU A 108 -19.92 -1.92 4.37
CA LEU A 108 -21.34 -2.19 4.54
C LEU A 108 -21.73 -2.23 6.02
N LYS A 109 -20.96 -2.93 6.86
CA LYS A 109 -21.23 -3.04 8.30
C LYS A 109 -21.16 -1.68 8.99
N GLY A 110 -20.16 -0.86 8.67
CA GLY A 110 -20.06 0.51 9.19
C GLY A 110 -21.23 1.39 8.75
N LYS A 111 -21.67 1.31 7.48
CA LYS A 111 -22.83 2.02 6.97
C LYS A 111 -24.13 1.54 7.65
N ALA A 112 -24.32 0.23 7.79
CA ALA A 112 -25.50 -0.33 8.45
C ALA A 112 -25.64 0.07 9.92
N LEU A 113 -24.52 0.25 10.62
CA LEU A 113 -24.45 0.70 12.01
C LEU A 113 -24.30 2.21 12.15
N ASN A 114 -24.17 2.93 11.03
CA ASN A 114 -23.94 4.38 10.97
C ASN A 114 -22.72 4.84 11.77
N VAL A 115 -21.61 4.10 11.66
CA VAL A 115 -20.33 4.42 12.30
C VAL A 115 -19.15 4.26 11.32
N PRO A 116 -18.08 5.05 11.45
CA PRO A 116 -16.83 4.80 10.72
C PRO A 116 -16.18 3.48 11.16
N VAL A 117 -15.47 2.82 10.24
CA VAL A 117 -14.92 1.47 10.49
C VAL A 117 -13.96 1.43 11.69
N TYR A 118 -13.19 2.48 11.98
CA TYR A 118 -12.32 2.47 13.16
C TYR A 118 -13.10 2.29 14.48
N GLN A 119 -14.38 2.68 14.56
CA GLN A 119 -15.21 2.43 15.73
C GLN A 119 -15.49 0.93 15.91
N LEU A 120 -15.61 0.19 14.82
CA LEU A 120 -15.77 -1.28 14.84
C LEU A 120 -14.49 -2.02 15.21
N LEU A 121 -13.32 -1.34 15.10
CA LEU A 121 -12.02 -1.84 15.47
C LEU A 121 -11.61 -1.53 16.91
N GLY A 122 -12.54 -1.00 17.72
CA GLY A 122 -12.29 -0.66 19.12
C GLY A 122 -12.25 0.84 19.42
N GLY A 123 -12.42 1.68 18.41
CA GLY A 123 -12.38 3.14 18.52
C GLY A 123 -11.01 3.73 18.21
N LYS A 124 -10.92 5.04 18.24
CA LYS A 124 -9.68 5.75 17.94
C LYS A 124 -8.70 5.71 19.11
N VAL A 125 -7.43 5.61 18.81
CA VAL A 125 -6.33 5.75 19.77
C VAL A 125 -5.58 7.09 19.59
N ARG A 126 -5.88 7.83 18.53
CA ARG A 126 -5.29 9.14 18.19
C ARG A 126 -6.29 10.02 17.44
N ASP A 127 -6.07 11.34 17.45
CA ASP A 127 -6.91 12.29 16.72
C ASP A 127 -6.39 12.61 15.32
N ARG A 128 -5.14 12.30 15.05
CA ARG A 128 -4.47 12.47 13.75
C ARG A 128 -3.52 11.30 13.50
N VAL A 129 -3.46 10.85 12.24
CA VAL A 129 -2.62 9.74 11.79
C VAL A 129 -1.34 10.31 11.15
N PRO A 130 -0.14 9.92 11.60
CA PRO A 130 1.11 10.25 10.93
C PRO A 130 1.19 9.62 9.55
N VAL A 131 1.61 10.40 8.53
CA VAL A 131 1.71 9.92 7.15
C VAL A 131 3.05 10.31 6.53
N TYR A 132 3.56 9.43 5.65
CA TYR A 132 4.69 9.78 4.80
C TYR A 132 4.29 9.73 3.32
N ALA A 133 4.89 10.63 2.54
CA ALA A 133 4.75 10.58 1.09
C ALA A 133 5.62 9.48 0.52
N SER A 134 5.03 8.64 -0.33
CA SER A 134 5.73 7.71 -1.18
C SER A 134 5.44 8.08 -2.62
N GLY A 135 6.42 8.07 -3.44
CA GLY A 135 6.19 8.52 -4.80
C GLY A 135 7.36 8.24 -5.71
N GLY A 136 7.42 7.04 -6.17
CA GLY A 136 8.26 6.65 -7.30
C GLY A 136 9.74 6.76 -7.09
N PRO A 137 10.38 6.10 -7.99
CA PRO A 137 11.63 5.43 -7.82
C PRO A 137 12.72 6.30 -8.27
N SER A 138 13.12 7.32 -8.13
CA SER A 138 14.40 7.82 -8.65
C SER A 138 15.02 8.89 -7.77
N LEU A 139 16.18 8.54 -7.23
CA LEU A 139 17.09 9.51 -6.62
C LEU A 139 17.87 10.32 -7.67
N TRP A 140 17.60 10.13 -8.97
CA TRP A 140 18.40 10.76 -10.02
C TRP A 140 17.51 11.34 -11.15
N PRO A 141 17.84 12.49 -11.73
CA PRO A 141 18.92 13.41 -11.34
C PRO A 141 18.64 14.13 -10.02
N LEU A 142 19.70 14.58 -9.32
CA LEU A 142 19.63 15.12 -7.95
C LEU A 142 18.70 16.32 -7.80
N ASP A 143 18.70 17.23 -8.76
CA ASP A 143 17.82 18.41 -8.77
C ASP A 143 16.35 18.03 -8.79
N ARG A 144 16.01 16.95 -9.51
CA ARG A 144 14.65 16.40 -9.55
C ARG A 144 14.25 15.83 -8.19
N THR A 145 15.14 15.10 -7.52
CA THR A 145 14.91 14.54 -6.20
C THR A 145 14.64 15.64 -5.17
N VAL A 146 15.43 16.71 -5.17
CA VAL A 146 15.22 17.87 -4.28
C VAL A 146 13.87 18.54 -4.56
N ARG A 147 13.54 18.78 -5.83
CA ARG A 147 12.24 19.37 -6.20
C ARG A 147 11.06 18.49 -5.78
N LYS A 148 11.21 17.17 -5.86
CA LYS A 148 10.19 16.22 -5.43
C LYS A 148 9.95 16.31 -3.92
N VAL A 149 11.01 16.26 -3.11
CA VAL A 149 10.88 16.39 -1.66
C VAL A 149 10.31 17.77 -1.27
N ALA A 150 10.74 18.85 -1.94
CA ALA A 150 10.17 20.19 -1.75
C ALA A 150 8.69 20.26 -2.12
N HIS A 151 8.27 19.55 -3.16
CA HIS A 151 6.86 19.47 -3.55
C HIS A 151 6.03 18.77 -2.46
N TYR A 152 6.48 17.64 -1.95
CA TYR A 152 5.78 16.95 -0.86
C TYR A 152 5.75 17.77 0.43
N ALA A 153 6.83 18.46 0.76
CA ALA A 153 6.85 19.37 1.91
C ALA A 153 5.80 20.49 1.79
N LYS A 154 5.60 21.06 0.58
CA LYS A 154 4.55 22.06 0.30
C LYS A 154 3.14 21.47 0.41
N LEU A 155 2.95 20.18 0.15
CA LEU A 155 1.68 19.49 0.34
C LEU A 155 1.41 19.12 1.81
N GLY A 156 2.31 19.48 2.73
CA GLY A 156 2.15 19.29 4.17
C GLY A 156 2.84 18.05 4.73
N TYR A 157 3.54 17.25 3.92
CA TYR A 157 4.29 16.08 4.42
C TYR A 157 5.53 16.50 5.21
N ARG A 158 5.87 15.70 6.23
CA ARG A 158 7.09 15.81 7.03
C ARG A 158 7.95 14.55 6.97
N ALA A 159 7.54 13.57 6.17
CA ALA A 159 8.31 12.36 5.91
C ALA A 159 8.16 11.94 4.45
N VAL A 160 9.25 11.44 3.85
CA VAL A 160 9.29 11.01 2.44
C VAL A 160 10.11 9.73 2.33
N LYS A 161 9.54 8.73 1.64
CA LYS A 161 10.23 7.49 1.25
C LYS A 161 10.77 7.64 -0.18
N LEU A 162 12.04 7.28 -0.40
CA LEU A 162 12.74 7.35 -1.68
C LEU A 162 13.31 5.97 -2.01
N SER A 163 13.34 5.60 -3.29
CA SER A 163 13.96 4.34 -3.72
C SER A 163 15.49 4.42 -3.72
N THR A 164 16.16 3.30 -3.43
CA THR A 164 17.62 3.14 -3.66
C THR A 164 17.96 2.87 -5.12
N GLY A 165 16.99 2.63 -5.98
CA GLY A 165 17.17 2.35 -7.40
C GLY A 165 17.34 3.62 -8.24
N PHE A 166 18.03 3.46 -9.37
CA PHE A 166 18.11 4.48 -10.43
C PHE A 166 17.28 3.99 -11.61
N TYR A 167 16.34 4.83 -12.07
CA TYR A 167 15.42 4.45 -13.13
C TYR A 167 15.31 5.56 -14.17
N GLU A 168 15.25 5.17 -15.43
CA GLU A 168 14.89 6.06 -16.52
C GLU A 168 13.37 6.14 -16.64
N LEU A 169 12.86 7.35 -16.73
CA LEU A 169 11.47 7.57 -17.08
C LEU A 169 11.30 7.33 -18.58
N PRO A 170 10.33 6.53 -19.00
CA PRO A 170 10.03 6.39 -20.41
C PRO A 170 9.57 7.74 -20.97
N PRO A 171 9.81 8.00 -22.27
CA PRO A 171 9.29 9.21 -22.92
C PRO A 171 7.76 9.24 -22.89
N PRO A 172 7.13 10.43 -22.86
CA PRO A 172 5.68 10.58 -22.78
C PRO A 172 4.89 9.80 -23.85
N SER A 173 5.48 9.54 -25.01
CA SER A 173 4.89 8.76 -26.11
C SER A 173 4.78 7.25 -25.81
N GLN A 174 5.45 6.75 -24.76
CA GLN A 174 5.42 5.35 -24.35
C GLN A 174 4.59 5.12 -23.08
N LEU A 175 3.83 6.11 -22.62
CA LEU A 175 3.04 6.05 -21.41
C LEU A 175 1.70 5.33 -21.68
N GLY A 176 1.73 4.00 -21.71
CA GLY A 176 0.57 3.12 -21.69
C GLY A 176 0.18 2.69 -20.27
N HIS A 177 -0.51 1.56 -20.17
CA HIS A 177 -0.76 0.90 -18.88
C HIS A 177 0.54 0.40 -18.25
N GLN A 178 0.71 0.64 -16.95
CA GLN A 178 1.83 0.13 -16.15
C GLN A 178 3.20 0.42 -16.79
N VAL A 179 3.60 1.67 -16.74
CA VAL A 179 4.94 2.04 -17.19
C VAL A 179 5.99 1.30 -16.38
N ARG A 180 6.63 0.32 -17.00
CA ARG A 180 7.81 -0.29 -16.44
C ARG A 180 8.97 0.69 -16.59
N MET A 181 9.37 1.28 -15.49
CA MET A 181 10.60 2.06 -15.47
C MET A 181 11.77 1.14 -15.72
N LYS A 182 12.65 1.55 -16.62
CA LYS A 182 13.87 0.81 -16.91
C LYS A 182 14.91 1.12 -15.83
N ALA A 183 15.31 0.10 -15.09
CA ALA A 183 16.42 0.24 -14.17
C ALA A 183 17.70 0.64 -14.94
N VAL A 184 18.36 1.69 -14.50
CA VAL A 184 19.67 2.09 -15.02
C VAL A 184 20.72 1.27 -14.28
N PRO A 185 21.49 0.41 -14.96
CA PRO A 185 22.59 -0.30 -14.33
C PRO A 185 23.56 0.69 -13.70
N CYS A 186 23.92 0.45 -12.45
CA CYS A 186 24.89 1.26 -11.75
C CYS A 186 25.86 0.34 -11.01
N GLU A 187 27.14 0.47 -11.27
CA GLU A 187 28.17 -0.25 -10.53
C GLU A 187 28.04 0.06 -9.03
N HIS A 188 28.30 -0.94 -8.20
CA HIS A 188 28.10 -0.86 -6.75
C HIS A 188 28.76 0.36 -6.11
N GLY A 189 30.05 0.62 -6.38
CA GLY A 189 30.76 1.77 -5.82
C GLY A 189 30.12 3.10 -6.23
N ARG A 190 29.79 3.25 -7.51
CA ARG A 190 29.12 4.46 -8.02
C ARG A 190 27.70 4.64 -7.47
N LYS A 191 27.00 3.54 -7.14
CA LYS A 191 25.69 3.58 -6.46
C LYS A 191 25.83 4.19 -5.07
N LEU A 192 26.83 3.76 -4.29
CA LEU A 192 27.06 4.30 -2.94
C LEU A 192 27.46 5.79 -2.98
N GLU A 193 28.31 6.21 -3.93
CA GLU A 193 28.65 7.62 -4.15
C GLU A 193 27.40 8.46 -4.43
N ARG A 194 26.55 8.04 -5.38
CA ARG A 194 25.30 8.73 -5.73
C ARG A 194 24.30 8.81 -4.58
N LEU A 195 24.17 7.73 -3.79
CA LEU A 195 23.36 7.74 -2.59
C LEU A 195 23.89 8.77 -1.59
N THR A 196 25.21 8.79 -1.35
CA THR A 196 25.85 9.78 -0.47
C THR A 196 25.61 11.20 -0.95
N GLU A 197 25.79 11.49 -2.23
CA GLU A 197 25.54 12.81 -2.82
C GLU A 197 24.07 13.24 -2.63
N ALA A 198 23.14 12.34 -2.94
CA ALA A 198 21.70 12.62 -2.84
C ALA A 198 21.28 12.95 -1.41
N PHE A 199 21.67 12.12 -0.44
CA PHE A 199 21.28 12.32 0.95
C PHE A 199 22.03 13.48 1.62
N THR A 200 23.28 13.77 1.21
CA THR A 200 24.00 15.00 1.62
C THR A 200 23.23 16.23 1.15
N LEU A 201 22.81 16.24 -0.12
CA LEU A 201 22.05 17.35 -0.68
C LEU A 201 20.70 17.51 0.01
N LEU A 202 19.95 16.43 0.21
CA LEU A 202 18.67 16.45 0.89
C LEU A 202 18.79 16.97 2.33
N ARG A 203 19.78 16.51 3.09
CA ARG A 203 20.01 17.00 4.46
C ARG A 203 20.46 18.46 4.51
N ARG A 204 21.21 18.90 3.50
CA ARG A 204 21.57 20.33 3.38
C ARG A 204 20.35 21.20 3.12
N GLU A 205 19.44 20.78 2.24
CA GLU A 205 18.27 21.57 1.82
C GLU A 205 17.13 21.52 2.86
N PHE A 206 16.92 20.39 3.54
CA PHE A 206 15.75 20.18 4.39
C PHE A 206 16.10 19.94 5.87
N GLY A 207 17.37 19.79 6.22
CA GLY A 207 17.79 19.59 7.61
C GLY A 207 17.17 18.35 8.25
N ALA A 208 16.64 18.53 9.46
CA ALA A 208 15.89 17.54 10.21
C ALA A 208 14.37 17.71 10.10
N ASP A 209 13.89 18.74 9.39
CA ASP A 209 12.46 19.05 9.29
C ASP A 209 11.69 18.04 8.43
N ILE A 210 12.39 17.29 7.59
CA ILE A 210 11.84 16.22 6.78
C ILE A 210 12.51 14.89 7.17
N ASP A 211 11.71 13.97 7.66
CA ASP A 211 12.14 12.59 7.85
C ASP A 211 12.32 11.91 6.49
N LEU A 212 13.39 11.12 6.37
CA LEU A 212 13.69 10.39 5.15
C LEU A 212 13.71 8.90 5.44
N ALA A 213 13.18 8.11 4.51
CA ALA A 213 13.28 6.67 4.48
C ALA A 213 13.71 6.20 3.09
N ILE A 214 14.23 4.99 3.00
CA ILE A 214 14.62 4.39 1.72
C ILE A 214 13.92 3.06 1.52
N ASP A 215 13.78 2.71 0.24
CA ASP A 215 13.14 1.49 -0.22
C ASP A 215 14.04 0.79 -1.25
N GLY A 216 14.42 -0.44 -0.95
CA GLY A 216 15.27 -1.27 -1.80
C GLY A 216 14.50 -1.97 -2.91
N HIS A 217 13.19 -2.20 -2.74
CA HIS A 217 12.35 -2.98 -3.65
C HIS A 217 12.96 -4.35 -4.00
N GLN A 218 13.56 -5.05 -3.02
CA GLN A 218 14.21 -6.35 -3.25
C GLN A 218 13.31 -7.54 -2.88
N GLY A 219 12.17 -7.29 -2.26
CA GLY A 219 11.32 -8.33 -1.66
C GLY A 219 10.91 -9.45 -2.61
N GLY A 220 10.55 -9.12 -3.84
CA GLY A 220 10.06 -10.07 -4.85
C GLY A 220 10.84 -10.10 -6.16
N VAL A 221 12.02 -9.45 -6.26
CA VAL A 221 12.76 -9.41 -7.52
C VAL A 221 13.47 -10.73 -7.83
N PRO A 222 13.59 -11.11 -9.13
CA PRO A 222 14.23 -12.38 -9.51
C PRO A 222 15.72 -12.47 -9.18
N ASN A 223 16.42 -11.33 -9.19
CA ASN A 223 17.86 -11.23 -8.93
C ASN A 223 18.11 -10.17 -7.86
N PRO A 224 17.84 -10.48 -6.57
CA PRO A 224 18.04 -9.54 -5.48
C PRO A 224 19.53 -9.27 -5.26
N ILE A 225 19.83 -8.12 -4.67
CA ILE A 225 21.21 -7.81 -4.26
C ILE A 225 21.66 -8.75 -3.12
N PRO A 226 22.98 -9.02 -3.01
CA PRO A 226 23.53 -9.79 -1.90
C PRO A 226 23.46 -9.02 -0.59
N VAL A 227 23.51 -9.73 0.53
CA VAL A 227 23.49 -9.13 1.90
C VAL A 227 24.62 -8.11 2.06
N SER A 228 25.80 -8.40 1.54
CA SER A 228 26.96 -7.48 1.59
C SER A 228 26.69 -6.12 0.94
N GLU A 229 25.92 -6.09 -0.16
CA GLU A 229 25.52 -4.83 -0.80
C GLU A 229 24.49 -4.08 0.02
N ALA A 230 23.49 -4.77 0.56
CA ALA A 230 22.48 -4.16 1.43
C ALA A 230 23.13 -3.56 2.70
N VAL A 231 24.11 -4.26 3.27
CA VAL A 231 24.90 -3.76 4.41
C VAL A 231 25.69 -2.52 4.02
N ALA A 232 26.41 -2.53 2.89
CA ALA A 232 27.17 -1.37 2.43
C ALA A 232 26.28 -0.13 2.18
N ILE A 233 25.05 -0.32 1.66
CA ILE A 233 24.06 0.75 1.53
C ILE A 233 23.67 1.28 2.92
N ALA A 234 23.36 0.39 3.87
CA ALA A 234 22.96 0.77 5.22
C ALA A 234 24.07 1.53 5.96
N GLU A 235 25.34 1.06 5.87
CA GLU A 235 26.51 1.71 6.46
C GLU A 235 26.75 3.10 5.82
N THR A 236 26.64 3.20 4.49
CA THR A 236 26.81 4.46 3.74
C THR A 236 25.77 5.50 4.16
N LEU A 237 24.54 5.08 4.39
CA LEU A 237 23.41 5.96 4.68
C LEU A 237 23.16 6.18 6.20
N ALA A 238 23.84 5.46 7.07
CA ALA A 238 23.73 5.61 8.53
C ALA A 238 23.89 7.08 9.02
N PRO A 239 24.86 7.88 8.51
CA PRO A 239 25.02 9.28 8.95
C PRO A 239 23.81 10.17 8.69
N PHE A 240 22.95 9.79 7.76
CA PHE A 240 21.77 10.59 7.38
C PHE A 240 20.55 10.34 8.25
N ARG A 241 20.62 9.43 9.25
CA ARG A 241 19.55 9.17 10.23
C ARG A 241 18.20 8.91 9.58
N LEU A 242 18.15 7.88 8.73
CA LEU A 242 16.94 7.48 8.05
C LEU A 242 15.98 6.76 9.01
N ARG A 243 14.68 6.89 8.77
CA ARG A 243 13.63 6.24 9.59
C ARG A 243 13.63 4.74 9.44
N PHE A 244 13.76 4.25 8.20
CA PHE A 244 13.89 2.82 7.91
C PHE A 244 14.53 2.59 6.53
N TYR A 245 15.02 1.37 6.36
CA TYR A 245 15.39 0.77 5.08
C TYR A 245 14.41 -0.37 4.79
N GLU A 246 13.52 -0.14 3.83
CA GLU A 246 12.45 -1.04 3.41
C GLU A 246 12.95 -2.00 2.34
N GLU A 247 12.44 -3.24 2.38
CA GLU A 247 12.73 -4.31 1.41
C GLU A 247 14.21 -4.37 0.96
N PRO A 248 15.19 -4.38 1.89
CA PRO A 248 16.60 -4.41 1.52
C PRO A 248 17.03 -5.69 0.82
N LEU A 249 16.29 -6.79 1.02
CA LEU A 249 16.61 -8.14 0.56
C LEU A 249 15.34 -8.88 0.14
N ALA A 250 15.52 -10.00 -0.60
CA ALA A 250 14.41 -10.89 -0.90
C ALA A 250 13.83 -11.51 0.38
N TYR A 251 12.51 -11.65 0.47
CA TYR A 251 11.83 -12.26 1.62
C TYR A 251 12.15 -13.74 1.82
N THR A 252 12.71 -14.40 0.82
CA THR A 252 13.23 -15.78 0.94
C THR A 252 14.56 -15.88 1.68
N ASN A 253 15.23 -14.74 1.93
CA ASN A 253 16.53 -14.68 2.59
C ASN A 253 16.40 -14.14 4.04
N LEU A 254 15.67 -14.88 4.89
CA LEU A 254 15.43 -14.48 6.28
C LEU A 254 16.74 -14.35 7.09
N ASP A 255 17.70 -15.25 6.91
CA ASP A 255 19.01 -15.17 7.57
C ASP A 255 19.75 -13.89 7.19
N GLY A 256 19.64 -13.47 5.92
CA GLY A 256 20.20 -12.21 5.45
C GLY A 256 19.57 -10.99 6.11
N TYR A 257 18.26 -11.02 6.36
CA TYR A 257 17.58 -9.97 7.14
C TYR A 257 18.11 -9.90 8.58
N VAL A 258 18.35 -11.04 9.22
CA VAL A 258 18.93 -11.10 10.58
C VAL A 258 20.34 -10.53 10.60
N GLU A 259 21.19 -10.93 9.63
CA GLU A 259 22.56 -10.41 9.50
C GLU A 259 22.54 -8.88 9.26
N LEU A 260 21.71 -8.42 8.34
CA LEU A 260 21.61 -6.99 8.02
C LEU A 260 21.14 -6.18 9.25
N ARG A 261 20.10 -6.66 9.95
CA ARG A 261 19.60 -6.01 11.17
C ARG A 261 20.68 -5.87 12.23
N ALA A 262 21.51 -6.88 12.43
CA ALA A 262 22.58 -6.85 13.41
C ALA A 262 23.71 -5.84 13.07
N ARG A 263 23.86 -5.50 11.81
CA ARG A 263 24.91 -4.60 11.30
C ARG A 263 24.44 -3.19 10.98
N SER A 264 23.13 -3.02 10.71
CA SER A 264 22.55 -1.74 10.31
C SER A 264 22.27 -0.83 11.48
N GLN A 265 22.64 0.44 11.38
CA GLN A 265 22.19 1.52 12.26
C GLN A 265 20.83 2.11 11.81
N ILE A 266 20.38 1.77 10.60
CA ILE A 266 19.07 2.18 10.07
C ILE A 266 18.09 1.05 10.41
N PRO A 267 16.92 1.35 11.02
CA PRO A 267 15.89 0.34 11.25
C PRO A 267 15.49 -0.35 9.95
N ILE A 268 15.35 -1.69 9.99
CA ILE A 268 14.94 -2.48 8.84
C ILE A 268 13.42 -2.64 8.84
N ALA A 269 12.81 -2.42 7.68
CA ALA A 269 11.38 -2.57 7.47
C ALA A 269 11.08 -3.52 6.31
N GLY A 270 9.89 -4.11 6.29
CA GLY A 270 9.45 -4.95 5.19
C GLY A 270 8.11 -5.63 5.41
N GLY A 271 7.60 -6.23 4.34
CA GLY A 271 6.36 -6.99 4.38
C GLY A 271 5.32 -6.59 3.34
N GLU A 272 5.58 -5.58 2.50
CA GLU A 272 4.59 -5.04 1.56
C GLU A 272 4.01 -6.08 0.59
N SER A 273 4.80 -7.04 0.16
CA SER A 273 4.40 -8.08 -0.79
C SER A 273 4.07 -9.43 -0.13
N LEU A 274 4.12 -9.53 1.20
CA LEU A 274 3.76 -10.73 1.93
C LEU A 274 2.24 -10.91 2.01
N CYS A 275 1.80 -12.17 1.94
CA CYS A 275 0.39 -12.54 1.98
C CYS A 275 0.08 -13.38 3.22
N GLY A 276 -0.89 -12.92 4.02
CA GLY A 276 -1.38 -13.68 5.17
C GLY A 276 -0.46 -13.74 6.38
N LEU A 277 -1.02 -14.20 7.48
CA LEU A 277 -0.34 -14.24 8.78
C LEU A 277 0.87 -15.19 8.80
N ASP A 278 0.85 -16.29 8.07
CA ASP A 278 1.90 -17.30 8.03
C ASP A 278 3.22 -16.77 7.47
N GLN A 279 3.18 -15.96 6.41
CA GLN A 279 4.37 -15.33 5.86
C GLN A 279 4.93 -14.25 6.78
N PHE A 280 4.05 -13.43 7.38
CA PHE A 280 4.46 -12.46 8.40
C PHE A 280 4.99 -13.12 9.66
N HIS A 281 4.41 -14.25 10.09
CA HIS A 281 4.94 -15.03 11.22
C HIS A 281 6.40 -15.44 10.96
N SER A 282 6.70 -15.91 9.75
CA SER A 282 8.07 -16.30 9.39
C SER A 282 9.04 -15.12 9.46
N LEU A 283 8.67 -13.96 8.91
CA LEU A 283 9.48 -12.75 8.96
C LEU A 283 9.70 -12.23 10.40
N ILE A 284 8.63 -12.20 11.20
CA ILE A 284 8.66 -11.75 12.60
C ILE A 284 9.49 -12.71 13.45
N ALA A 285 9.27 -14.03 13.32
CA ALA A 285 9.97 -15.05 14.10
C ALA A 285 11.47 -15.10 13.79
N ALA A 286 11.88 -14.84 12.56
CA ALA A 286 13.27 -14.71 12.19
C ALA A 286 13.97 -13.55 12.92
N GLY A 287 13.25 -12.50 13.31
CA GLY A 287 13.80 -11.35 14.00
C GLY A 287 14.63 -10.41 13.13
N GLY A 288 14.40 -10.42 11.80
CA GLY A 288 15.17 -9.65 10.84
C GLY A 288 14.70 -8.22 10.59
N VAL A 289 13.53 -7.82 11.14
CA VAL A 289 12.95 -6.48 10.94
C VAL A 289 12.68 -5.75 12.26
N HIS A 290 12.56 -4.43 12.21
CA HIS A 290 12.13 -3.57 13.32
C HIS A 290 10.68 -3.11 13.11
N THR A 291 10.26 -2.98 11.84
CA THR A 291 8.95 -2.50 11.42
C THR A 291 8.39 -3.44 10.38
N ILE A 292 7.14 -3.86 10.55
CA ILE A 292 6.41 -4.59 9.50
C ILE A 292 5.61 -3.62 8.64
N GLN A 293 5.42 -3.97 7.36
CA GLN A 293 4.73 -3.12 6.40
C GLN A 293 3.62 -3.90 5.66
N PRO A 294 2.56 -4.33 6.37
CA PRO A 294 1.47 -5.04 5.72
C PRO A 294 0.69 -4.11 4.78
N ASP A 295 0.37 -4.60 3.59
CA ASP A 295 -0.59 -3.97 2.68
C ASP A 295 -1.93 -4.70 2.78
N ILE A 296 -2.98 -3.99 3.17
CA ILE A 296 -4.33 -4.57 3.38
C ILE A 296 -4.82 -5.33 2.15
N GLY A 297 -4.51 -4.81 0.96
CA GLY A 297 -4.91 -5.41 -0.30
C GLY A 297 -4.13 -6.69 -0.68
N PHE A 298 -2.93 -6.90 -0.12
CA PHE A 298 -2.12 -8.11 -0.36
C PHE A 298 -2.30 -9.16 0.73
N VAL A 299 -2.39 -8.75 2.00
CA VAL A 299 -2.49 -9.71 3.12
C VAL A 299 -3.82 -10.45 3.16
N GLY A 300 -4.87 -9.94 2.51
CA GLY A 300 -6.18 -10.57 2.44
C GLY A 300 -7.26 -9.93 3.29
N GLY A 301 -7.17 -8.61 3.51
CA GLY A 301 -8.18 -7.80 4.14
C GLY A 301 -7.83 -7.26 5.53
N LEU A 302 -8.77 -6.56 6.12
CA LEU A 302 -8.57 -5.82 7.36
C LEU A 302 -8.40 -6.74 8.58
N GLN A 303 -9.21 -7.82 8.68
CA GLN A 303 -9.08 -8.76 9.82
C GLN A 303 -7.72 -9.44 9.85
N GLU A 304 -7.22 -9.86 8.69
CA GLU A 304 -5.91 -10.50 8.60
C GLU A 304 -4.80 -9.52 8.97
N THR A 305 -4.91 -8.26 8.52
CA THR A 305 -3.96 -7.20 8.87
C THR A 305 -3.94 -6.96 10.39
N VAL A 306 -5.10 -6.89 11.05
CA VAL A 306 -5.20 -6.76 12.52
C VAL A 306 -4.49 -7.90 13.23
N ARG A 307 -4.67 -9.15 12.77
CA ARG A 307 -3.99 -10.33 13.37
C ARG A 307 -2.47 -10.25 13.21
N ILE A 308 -1.99 -9.83 12.04
CA ILE A 308 -0.56 -9.62 11.75
C ILE A 308 0.00 -8.54 12.69
N MET A 309 -0.70 -7.42 12.84
CA MET A 309 -0.27 -6.31 13.68
C MET A 309 -0.22 -6.69 15.17
N HIS A 310 -1.20 -7.42 15.68
CA HIS A 310 -1.15 -7.93 17.07
C HIS A 310 0.02 -8.89 17.29
N HIS A 311 0.35 -9.72 16.28
CA HIS A 311 1.51 -10.60 16.34
C HIS A 311 2.83 -9.80 16.36
N ALA A 312 2.94 -8.75 15.56
CA ALA A 312 4.08 -7.85 15.54
C ALA A 312 4.23 -7.08 16.87
N GLU A 313 3.13 -6.56 17.40
CA GLU A 313 3.09 -5.86 18.69
C GLU A 313 3.57 -6.77 19.84
N ALA A 314 3.09 -8.03 19.89
CA ALA A 314 3.56 -9.03 20.86
C ALA A 314 5.06 -9.34 20.72
N SER A 315 5.67 -9.04 19.58
CA SER A 315 7.10 -9.18 19.30
C SER A 315 7.88 -7.86 19.42
N ASN A 316 7.26 -6.80 19.97
CA ASN A 316 7.81 -5.44 20.09
C ASN A 316 8.26 -4.83 18.74
N LEU A 317 7.54 -5.11 17.68
CA LEU A 317 7.74 -4.49 16.38
C LEU A 317 6.68 -3.41 16.15
N SER A 318 7.07 -2.33 15.45
CA SER A 318 6.14 -1.31 14.98
C SER A 318 5.54 -1.69 13.61
N THR A 319 4.52 -0.94 13.21
CA THR A 319 3.88 -1.09 11.90
C THR A 319 3.92 0.23 11.13
N ALA A 320 4.32 0.17 9.86
CA ALA A 320 4.11 1.22 8.89
C ALA A 320 3.25 0.65 7.76
N ILE A 321 1.98 1.04 7.68
CA ILE A 321 1.03 0.42 6.74
C ILE A 321 1.39 0.83 5.31
N HIS A 322 1.65 -0.17 4.44
CA HIS A 322 1.91 0.03 3.01
C HIS A 322 0.61 0.23 2.23
N THR A 323 0.63 1.08 1.19
CA THR A 323 -0.54 1.42 0.35
C THR A 323 -0.19 1.58 -1.13
N GLY A 324 0.86 0.94 -1.63
CA GLY A 324 1.45 1.20 -2.95
C GLY A 324 0.48 1.12 -4.14
N ALA A 325 -0.48 0.21 -4.11
CA ALA A 325 -1.47 0.01 -5.17
C ALA A 325 -2.90 0.40 -4.77
N SER A 326 -3.07 1.11 -3.64
CA SER A 326 -4.38 1.49 -3.09
C SER A 326 -4.94 2.75 -3.75
N MET A 327 -6.11 2.66 -4.39
CA MET A 327 -6.70 3.77 -5.12
C MET A 327 -8.01 4.31 -4.52
N GLY A 328 -8.45 3.75 -3.39
CA GLY A 328 -9.66 4.20 -2.71
C GLY A 328 -9.98 3.41 -1.46
N PRO A 329 -10.80 2.37 -1.52
CA PRO A 329 -11.23 1.60 -0.34
C PRO A 329 -10.08 1.00 0.47
N SER A 330 -9.00 0.55 -0.16
CA SER A 330 -7.83 0.02 0.55
C SER A 330 -7.08 1.10 1.33
N LEU A 331 -6.90 2.29 0.75
CA LEU A 331 -6.32 3.44 1.47
C LEU A 331 -7.23 3.85 2.63
N ALA A 332 -8.55 3.93 2.41
CA ALA A 332 -9.50 4.26 3.46
C ALA A 332 -9.46 3.26 4.61
N ALA A 333 -9.42 1.95 4.32
CA ALA A 333 -9.28 0.91 5.33
C ALA A 333 -7.96 1.03 6.12
N SER A 334 -6.85 1.31 5.44
CA SER A 334 -5.54 1.58 6.05
C SER A 334 -5.59 2.79 6.98
N TRP A 335 -6.29 3.85 6.59
CA TRP A 335 -6.48 5.05 7.39
C TRP A 335 -7.29 4.77 8.66
N HIS A 336 -8.41 4.02 8.55
CA HIS A 336 -9.20 3.59 9.71
C HIS A 336 -8.39 2.71 10.66
N LEU A 337 -7.60 1.78 10.12
CA LEU A 337 -6.76 0.90 10.91
C LEU A 337 -5.67 1.69 11.67
N ALA A 338 -5.01 2.64 11.00
CA ALA A 338 -4.02 3.50 11.62
C ALA A 338 -4.61 4.40 12.72
N ALA A 339 -5.88 4.81 12.57
CA ALA A 339 -6.60 5.55 13.60
C ALA A 339 -6.91 4.71 14.85
N ALA A 340 -7.12 3.39 14.68
CA ALA A 340 -7.53 2.47 15.73
C ALA A 340 -6.39 1.70 16.40
N SER A 341 -5.14 1.83 15.92
CA SER A 341 -4.02 1.04 16.44
C SER A 341 -2.90 1.89 17.03
N HIS A 342 -2.40 1.49 18.21
CA HIS A 342 -1.23 2.10 18.86
C HIS A 342 0.08 1.72 18.19
N SER A 343 0.18 0.53 17.59
CA SER A 343 1.42 -0.01 16.99
C SER A 343 1.73 0.59 15.62
N VAL A 344 0.80 1.38 15.03
CA VAL A 344 1.04 2.04 13.76
C VAL A 344 1.80 3.35 13.97
N ASP A 345 3.05 3.38 13.53
CA ASP A 345 3.88 4.59 13.54
C ASP A 345 3.58 5.49 12.34
N TRP A 346 3.33 4.88 11.17
CA TRP A 346 3.16 5.58 9.91
C TRP A 346 2.12 4.93 9.01
N LEU A 347 1.38 5.76 8.29
CA LEU A 347 0.59 5.37 7.13
C LEU A 347 1.27 5.89 5.86
N GLU A 348 1.53 5.01 4.90
CA GLU A 348 1.99 5.41 3.58
C GLU A 348 0.90 6.15 2.82
N HIS A 349 1.29 7.15 2.02
CA HIS A 349 0.42 7.77 1.05
C HIS A 349 1.12 7.95 -0.29
N VAL A 350 0.66 7.21 -1.30
CA VAL A 350 1.15 7.35 -2.69
C VAL A 350 0.49 8.58 -3.30
N GLN A 351 1.18 9.71 -3.24
CA GLN A 351 0.67 11.00 -3.71
C GLN A 351 0.23 10.99 -5.18
N ALA A 352 0.90 10.20 -6.02
CA ALA A 352 0.57 10.09 -7.45
C ALA A 352 -0.86 9.58 -7.71
N ALA A 353 -1.43 8.78 -6.80
CA ALA A 353 -2.78 8.24 -6.90
C ALA A 353 -3.88 9.16 -6.37
N SER A 354 -3.54 10.35 -5.87
CA SER A 354 -4.46 11.23 -5.12
C SER A 354 -5.68 11.69 -5.93
N THR A 355 -5.60 11.75 -7.26
CA THR A 355 -6.75 12.14 -8.12
C THR A 355 -7.96 11.23 -7.93
N ILE A 356 -7.78 9.90 -8.09
CA ILE A 356 -8.87 8.96 -7.94
C ILE A 356 -9.25 8.80 -6.46
N GLN A 357 -8.27 8.81 -5.55
CA GLN A 357 -8.50 8.74 -4.11
C GLN A 357 -9.40 9.88 -3.64
N ARG A 358 -9.11 11.13 -4.02
CA ARG A 358 -9.90 12.32 -3.68
C ARG A 358 -11.35 12.23 -4.14
N ASP A 359 -11.60 11.64 -5.30
CA ASP A 359 -12.94 11.59 -5.87
C ASP A 359 -13.78 10.43 -5.30
N ILE A 360 -13.16 9.28 -5.02
CA ILE A 360 -13.82 8.10 -4.46
C ILE A 360 -14.04 8.25 -2.95
N MET A 361 -13.12 8.88 -2.24
CA MET A 361 -13.27 9.09 -0.79
C MET A 361 -14.28 10.19 -0.50
N THR A 362 -15.12 9.98 0.51
CA THR A 362 -16.09 10.96 0.99
C THR A 362 -15.41 11.97 1.91
N ASP A 363 -14.53 11.47 2.78
CA ASP A 363 -13.74 12.32 3.67
C ASP A 363 -12.44 12.73 2.98
N PRO A 364 -12.07 14.02 3.05
CA PRO A 364 -10.85 14.50 2.38
C PRO A 364 -9.58 14.02 3.12
N PHE A 365 -8.69 13.36 2.38
CA PHE A 365 -7.36 12.98 2.87
C PHE A 365 -6.41 14.17 2.71
N VAL A 366 -6.49 15.13 3.65
CA VAL A 366 -5.68 16.34 3.62
C VAL A 366 -4.54 16.25 4.64
N VAL A 367 -3.32 16.26 4.13
CA VAL A 367 -2.12 16.23 4.97
C VAL A 367 -1.78 17.62 5.48
N GLN A 368 -1.58 17.73 6.77
CA GLN A 368 -1.16 18.96 7.43
C GLN A 368 -0.13 18.62 8.49
N ASP A 369 1.04 19.20 8.37
CA ASP A 369 2.17 18.99 9.28
C ASP A 369 2.52 17.51 9.51
N GLY A 370 2.60 16.76 8.40
CA GLY A 370 2.93 15.32 8.41
C GLY A 370 1.82 14.39 8.89
N GLN A 371 0.62 14.88 9.08
CA GLN A 371 -0.49 14.10 9.62
C GLN A 371 -1.79 14.34 8.84
N VAL A 372 -2.68 13.36 8.88
CA VAL A 372 -4.05 13.47 8.37
C VAL A 372 -5.05 13.33 9.53
N GLY A 373 -6.18 14.06 9.47
CA GLY A 373 -7.28 13.94 10.43
C GLY A 373 -7.89 12.53 10.42
N LEU A 374 -8.98 12.30 11.16
CA LEU A 374 -9.70 11.03 11.15
C LEU A 374 -10.82 11.03 10.10
N PRO A 375 -11.12 9.88 9.47
CA PRO A 375 -12.32 9.76 8.66
C PRO A 375 -13.57 9.77 9.57
N VAL A 376 -14.62 10.45 9.14
CA VAL A 376 -15.84 10.64 9.95
C VAL A 376 -17.08 10.00 9.33
N SER A 377 -17.06 9.73 8.03
CA SER A 377 -18.18 9.13 7.31
C SER A 377 -18.40 7.68 7.74
N PRO A 378 -19.67 7.20 7.77
CA PRO A 378 -20.00 5.79 8.03
C PRO A 378 -19.34 4.84 7.03
N GLY A 379 -18.99 3.64 7.49
CA GLY A 379 -18.25 2.67 6.69
C GLY A 379 -16.80 3.05 6.53
N LEU A 380 -16.25 2.82 5.35
CA LEU A 380 -14.91 3.25 4.94
C LEU A 380 -14.89 4.72 4.48
N GLY A 381 -16.05 5.38 4.37
CA GLY A 381 -16.11 6.73 3.83
C GLY A 381 -15.78 6.77 2.33
N VAL A 382 -16.30 5.83 1.56
CA VAL A 382 -16.08 5.72 0.11
C VAL A 382 -17.40 5.69 -0.65
N LYS A 383 -17.34 6.17 -1.90
CA LYS A 383 -18.50 6.25 -2.80
C LYS A 383 -18.13 5.82 -4.22
N LEU A 384 -19.11 5.27 -4.92
CA LEU A 384 -18.99 4.94 -6.35
C LEU A 384 -20.29 5.32 -7.06
N THR A 385 -20.29 6.48 -7.69
CA THR A 385 -21.44 7.03 -8.40
C THR A 385 -21.37 6.77 -9.91
N PRO A 386 -22.49 6.89 -10.65
CA PRO A 386 -22.46 6.78 -12.11
C PRO A 386 -21.48 7.77 -12.78
N GLU A 387 -21.34 8.97 -12.23
CA GLU A 387 -20.43 10.00 -12.73
C GLU A 387 -18.96 9.58 -12.54
N LEU A 388 -18.62 8.92 -11.43
CA LEU A 388 -17.27 8.39 -11.18
C LEU A 388 -16.96 7.20 -12.09
N LEU A 389 -17.93 6.34 -12.36
CA LEU A 389 -17.79 5.23 -13.32
C LEU A 389 -17.53 5.76 -14.72
N GLU A 390 -18.19 6.83 -15.13
CA GLU A 390 -17.94 7.46 -16.43
C GLU A 390 -16.60 8.20 -16.46
N LYS A 391 -16.28 8.97 -15.41
CA LYS A 391 -15.02 9.72 -15.30
C LYS A 391 -13.80 8.82 -15.37
N PHE A 392 -13.84 7.68 -14.67
CA PHE A 392 -12.75 6.72 -14.58
C PHE A 392 -13.04 5.46 -15.41
N ARG A 393 -13.74 5.61 -16.54
CA ARG A 393 -14.07 4.50 -17.42
C ARG A 393 -12.85 3.64 -17.68
N PHE A 394 -13.01 2.33 -17.50
CA PHE A 394 -11.94 1.37 -17.70
C PHE A 394 -11.41 1.39 -19.14
N VAL A 395 -10.10 1.45 -19.24
CA VAL A 395 -9.36 1.31 -20.48
C VAL A 395 -8.64 -0.04 -20.42
N PRO A 396 -9.04 -1.03 -21.25
CA PRO A 396 -8.39 -2.34 -21.26
C PRO A 396 -6.90 -2.24 -21.58
N SER A 397 -6.11 -3.10 -20.98
CA SER A 397 -4.66 -3.23 -21.24
C SER A 397 -4.37 -4.02 -22.52
N SER A 398 -5.30 -4.04 -23.47
CA SER A 398 -5.25 -4.83 -24.69
C SER A 398 -4.00 -4.53 -25.52
N GLY A 399 -3.10 -5.48 -25.60
CA GLY A 399 -2.15 -5.62 -26.69
C GLY A 399 -0.80 -4.91 -26.58
N GLU A 400 -0.58 -4.00 -25.66
CA GLU A 400 0.69 -3.25 -25.54
C GLU A 400 1.51 -3.63 -24.29
N ARG A 401 1.62 -4.92 -24.01
CA ARG A 401 2.64 -5.42 -23.09
C ARG A 401 3.92 -5.69 -23.88
N THR A 402 4.68 -4.64 -24.15
CA THR A 402 6.04 -4.76 -24.70
C THR A 402 7.07 -4.85 -23.57
#